data_4b4b5ed55bdf3cb79b40c93224a7b19c
#
_entry.id   4b4b5ed55bdf3cb79b40c93224a7b19c
#
_cell.length_a   1.000
_cell.length_b   1.000
_cell.length_c   1.000
_cell.angle_alpha   90.00
_cell.angle_beta   90.00
_cell.angle_gamma   90.00
#
_symmetry.space_group_name_H-M   'P 1'
#
loop_
_entity.id
_entity.type
_entity.pdbx_description
1 polymer ?
#
loop_
_entity_poly.entity_id
_entity_poly.type
_entity_poly.pdbx_seq_one_letter_code
_entity_poly.pdbx_strand_id
1 'polypeptide(L)'
;MKIRFATKTDKESVLQLLDELGEEVNKKMGFSPHNAEAKKIGGPIFEEIISRKDTLIFVAEDNEKLVGLATFYLLPNMRHGWHRGHVEDFVISEKMRGKGVGTQLFNTIKQYCKEKNIKVIKLDSGVDLTEAHRFYEKNGGKFTEKMYRFDIK
;
A
#
# COMPACT_ATOMS: atom_id res chain seq x y z
N MET A 1 7.04 13.67 12.40
CA MET A 1 6.44 12.79 11.36
C MET A 1 4.97 13.14 11.20
N LYS A 2 4.47 13.21 9.96
CA LYS A 2 3.09 13.54 9.58
C LYS A 2 2.56 12.48 8.61
N ILE A 3 1.29 12.08 8.77
CA ILE A 3 0.61 11.22 7.78
C ILE A 3 -0.47 12.06 7.11
N ARG A 4 -0.50 12.02 5.80
CA ARG A 4 -1.42 12.80 4.97
C ARG A 4 -1.75 12.06 3.67
N PHE A 5 -2.68 12.58 2.91
CA PHE A 5 -2.87 12.15 1.53
C PHE A 5 -1.75 12.70 0.63
N ALA A 6 -1.37 11.92 -0.36
CA ALA A 6 -0.47 12.38 -1.40
C ALA A 6 -1.14 13.44 -2.27
N THR A 7 -0.31 14.30 -2.83
CA THR A 7 -0.70 15.32 -3.81
C THR A 7 0.07 15.08 -5.12
N LYS A 8 -0.24 15.80 -6.16
CA LYS A 8 0.46 15.69 -7.44
C LYS A 8 1.96 15.95 -7.32
N THR A 9 2.36 16.79 -6.37
CA THR A 9 3.78 17.13 -6.13
C THR A 9 4.58 15.99 -5.51
N ASP A 10 3.92 14.98 -4.95
CA ASP A 10 4.57 13.82 -4.32
C ASP A 10 4.98 12.73 -5.31
N LYS A 11 4.65 12.89 -6.61
CA LYS A 11 4.81 11.88 -7.65
C LYS A 11 6.15 11.18 -7.62
N GLU A 12 7.25 11.95 -7.71
CA GLU A 12 8.60 11.39 -7.76
C GLU A 12 8.96 10.58 -6.50
N SER A 13 8.59 11.09 -5.33
CA SER A 13 8.86 10.42 -4.06
C SER A 13 8.01 9.17 -3.86
N VAL A 14 6.75 9.18 -4.32
CA VAL A 14 5.87 8.00 -4.31
C VAL A 14 6.44 6.91 -5.21
N LEU A 15 6.80 7.25 -6.46
CA LEU A 15 7.37 6.30 -7.40
C LEU A 15 8.71 5.74 -6.92
N GLN A 16 9.53 6.55 -6.24
CA GLN A 16 10.77 6.10 -5.62
C GLN A 16 10.53 5.03 -4.54
N LEU A 17 9.56 5.24 -3.66
CA LEU A 17 9.21 4.26 -2.62
C LEU A 17 8.63 2.97 -3.20
N LEU A 18 7.90 3.05 -4.31
CA LEU A 18 7.40 1.86 -5.02
C LEU A 18 8.54 1.08 -5.69
N ASP A 19 9.58 1.74 -6.21
CA ASP A 19 10.78 1.05 -6.69
C ASP A 19 11.49 0.29 -5.54
N GLU A 20 11.66 0.94 -4.37
CA GLU A 20 12.23 0.29 -3.18
C GLU A 20 11.42 -0.96 -2.77
N LEU A 21 10.09 -0.88 -2.83
CA LEU A 21 9.21 -2.02 -2.58
C LEU A 21 9.42 -3.13 -3.60
N GLY A 22 9.44 -2.78 -4.89
CA GLY A 22 9.63 -3.73 -5.98
C GLY A 22 10.97 -4.47 -5.88
N GLU A 23 12.05 -3.75 -5.61
CA GLU A 23 13.38 -4.33 -5.41
C GLU A 23 13.40 -5.32 -4.22
N GLU A 24 12.76 -4.96 -3.11
CA GLU A 24 12.69 -5.83 -1.94
C GLU A 24 11.88 -7.10 -2.22
N VAL A 25 10.72 -6.96 -2.85
CA VAL A 25 9.88 -8.11 -3.23
C VAL A 25 10.62 -9.05 -4.17
N ASN A 26 11.29 -8.49 -5.19
CA ASN A 26 12.09 -9.27 -6.13
C ASN A 26 13.21 -10.04 -5.43
N LYS A 27 13.91 -9.39 -4.51
CA LYS A 27 14.98 -10.01 -3.74
C LYS A 27 14.50 -11.16 -2.85
N LYS A 28 13.33 -11.03 -2.24
CA LYS A 28 12.78 -12.03 -1.31
C LYS A 28 12.06 -13.18 -2.01
N MET A 29 11.36 -12.90 -3.08
CA MET A 29 10.54 -13.90 -3.79
C MET A 29 11.26 -14.58 -4.95
N GLY A 30 12.48 -14.15 -5.28
CA GLY A 30 13.32 -14.79 -6.28
C GLY A 30 12.85 -14.65 -7.73
N PHE A 31 11.77 -13.93 -7.98
CA PHE A 31 11.30 -13.60 -9.32
C PHE A 31 10.52 -12.30 -9.38
N SER A 32 10.67 -11.61 -10.49
CA SER A 32 9.67 -10.68 -10.97
C SER A 32 9.56 -10.85 -12.48
N PRO A 33 8.42 -11.27 -13.00
CA PRO A 33 8.17 -11.20 -14.44
C PRO A 33 8.04 -9.76 -14.92
N HIS A 34 7.88 -8.82 -14.01
CA HIS A 34 7.78 -7.39 -14.27
C HIS A 34 8.77 -6.70 -13.35
N ASN A 35 9.92 -6.30 -13.88
CA ASN A 35 10.83 -5.41 -13.18
C ASN A 35 10.02 -4.19 -12.74
N ALA A 36 9.87 -4.02 -11.42
CA ALA A 36 9.18 -2.87 -10.88
C ALA A 36 10.07 -1.64 -11.09
N GLU A 37 9.93 -1.01 -12.25
CA GLU A 37 10.53 0.28 -12.58
C GLU A 37 9.45 1.37 -12.45
N ALA A 38 8.89 1.53 -11.22
CA ALA A 38 7.79 2.46 -10.99
C ALA A 38 8.13 3.88 -11.41
N LYS A 39 9.37 4.32 -11.21
CA LYS A 39 9.82 5.64 -11.68
C LYS A 39 9.76 5.80 -13.20
N LYS A 40 9.97 4.72 -13.92
CA LYS A 40 9.99 4.76 -15.39
C LYS A 40 8.58 4.62 -16.00
N ILE A 41 7.74 3.78 -15.45
CA ILE A 41 6.47 3.40 -16.07
C ILE A 41 5.23 3.81 -15.25
N GLY A 42 5.37 4.06 -13.95
CA GLY A 42 4.25 4.31 -13.03
C GLY A 42 3.61 5.69 -13.13
N GLY A 43 4.26 6.64 -13.81
CA GLY A 43 3.79 8.02 -13.88
C GLY A 43 2.36 8.19 -14.37
N PRO A 44 1.94 7.60 -15.49
CA PRO A 44 0.57 7.67 -15.97
C PRO A 44 -0.45 7.06 -15.00
N ILE A 45 -0.11 5.95 -14.35
CA ILE A 45 -0.96 5.30 -13.36
C ILE A 45 -1.07 6.14 -12.08
N PHE A 46 0.02 6.79 -11.64
CA PHE A 46 -0.05 7.75 -10.54
C PHE A 46 -1.05 8.88 -10.82
N GLU A 47 -0.99 9.47 -12.03
CA GLU A 47 -1.92 10.55 -12.42
C GLU A 47 -3.38 10.05 -12.44
N GLU A 48 -3.60 8.82 -12.90
CA GLU A 48 -4.92 8.20 -12.86
C GLU A 48 -5.38 8.03 -11.40
N ILE A 49 -4.58 7.39 -10.55
CA ILE A 49 -4.91 7.11 -9.15
C ILE A 49 -5.23 8.41 -8.41
N ILE A 50 -4.38 9.45 -8.54
CA ILE A 50 -4.55 10.70 -7.81
C ILE A 50 -5.79 11.49 -8.25
N SER A 51 -6.30 11.25 -9.44
CA SER A 51 -7.49 11.91 -9.99
C SER A 51 -8.81 11.24 -9.62
N ARG A 52 -8.77 9.99 -9.16
CA ARG A 52 -9.98 9.20 -8.84
C ARG A 52 -10.51 9.52 -7.45
N LYS A 53 -11.81 9.33 -7.27
CA LYS A 53 -12.51 9.52 -5.98
C LYS A 53 -12.53 8.26 -5.10
N ASP A 54 -12.30 7.10 -5.73
CA ASP A 54 -12.35 5.79 -5.08
C ASP A 54 -10.95 5.22 -4.77
N THR A 55 -9.92 6.04 -4.96
CA THR A 55 -8.53 5.69 -4.66
C THR A 55 -7.86 6.78 -3.83
N LEU A 56 -6.96 6.39 -2.96
CA LEU A 56 -6.20 7.28 -2.10
C LEU A 56 -4.76 6.78 -1.98
N ILE A 57 -3.82 7.70 -1.89
CA ILE A 57 -2.45 7.37 -1.49
C ILE A 57 -2.19 8.05 -0.14
N PHE A 58 -2.04 7.26 0.90
CA PHE A 58 -1.57 7.74 2.20
C PHE A 58 -0.05 7.80 2.20
N VAL A 59 0.53 8.87 2.68
CA VAL A 59 1.98 9.02 2.79
C VAL A 59 2.40 9.39 4.20
N ALA A 60 3.50 8.82 4.65
CA ALA A 60 4.19 9.20 5.87
C ALA A 60 5.37 10.11 5.51
N GLU A 61 5.37 11.31 6.05
CA GLU A 61 6.37 12.35 5.80
C GLU A 61 7.15 12.62 7.09
N ASP A 62 8.47 12.60 7.00
CA ASP A 62 9.38 12.97 8.07
C ASP A 62 10.45 13.92 7.55
N ASN A 63 10.57 15.11 8.17
CA ASN A 63 11.49 16.16 7.72
C ASN A 63 11.39 16.45 6.21
N GLU A 64 10.17 16.67 5.73
CA GLU A 64 9.84 16.98 4.32
C GLU A 64 10.18 15.85 3.31
N LYS A 65 10.48 14.66 3.79
CA LYS A 65 10.74 13.48 2.95
C LYS A 65 9.67 12.43 3.16
N LEU A 66 9.20 11.83 2.09
CA LEU A 66 8.34 10.68 2.19
C LEU A 66 9.15 9.47 2.63
N VAL A 67 8.67 8.82 3.68
CA VAL A 67 9.32 7.67 4.31
C VAL A 67 8.43 6.43 4.36
N GLY A 68 7.22 6.55 3.84
CA GLY A 68 6.30 5.45 3.69
C GLY A 68 5.07 5.85 2.88
N LEU A 69 4.43 4.87 2.28
CA LEU A 69 3.17 5.04 1.58
C LEU A 69 2.27 3.81 1.69
N ALA A 70 0.99 4.03 1.45
CA ALA A 70 0.02 2.99 1.17
C ALA A 70 -0.93 3.44 0.07
N THR A 71 -1.09 2.62 -0.97
CA THR A 71 -2.12 2.80 -1.99
C THR A 71 -3.39 2.12 -1.51
N PHE A 72 -4.50 2.84 -1.52
CA PHE A 72 -5.77 2.39 -0.94
C PHE A 72 -6.91 2.57 -1.94
N TYR A 73 -7.67 1.50 -2.15
CA TYR A 73 -8.81 1.46 -3.06
C TYR A 73 -10.11 1.23 -2.30
N LEU A 74 -11.17 1.93 -2.71
CA LEU A 74 -12.53 1.68 -2.28
C LEU A 74 -13.22 0.80 -3.31
N LEU A 75 -13.40 -0.47 -2.98
CA LEU A 75 -13.98 -1.45 -3.88
C LEU A 75 -15.46 -1.71 -3.51
N PRO A 76 -16.40 -1.48 -4.44
CA PRO A 76 -17.80 -1.80 -4.19
C PRO A 76 -17.97 -3.32 -4.03
N ASN A 77 -18.73 -3.73 -3.04
CA ASN A 77 -19.05 -5.12 -2.76
C ASN A 77 -20.56 -5.33 -2.84
N MET A 78 -21.02 -5.70 -4.00
CA MET A 78 -22.45 -5.87 -4.28
C MET A 78 -23.10 -6.92 -3.38
N ARG A 79 -22.41 -8.04 -3.11
CA ARG A 79 -22.92 -9.11 -2.24
C ARG A 79 -23.26 -8.63 -0.82
N HIS A 80 -22.55 -7.63 -0.32
CA HIS A 80 -22.72 -7.11 1.03
C HIS A 80 -23.35 -5.70 1.07
N GLY A 81 -23.56 -5.07 -0.09
CA GLY A 81 -24.16 -3.73 -0.17
C GLY A 81 -23.31 -2.60 0.40
N TRP A 82 -21.98 -2.78 0.51
CA TRP A 82 -21.05 -1.77 1.02
C TRP A 82 -19.69 -1.80 0.30
N HIS A 83 -18.89 -0.77 0.50
CA HIS A 83 -17.52 -0.71 -0.03
C HIS A 83 -16.54 -1.31 0.96
N ARG A 84 -15.61 -2.13 0.48
CA ARG A 84 -14.44 -2.56 1.24
C ARG A 84 -13.22 -1.71 0.89
N GLY A 85 -12.32 -1.52 1.85
CA GLY A 85 -10.99 -1.00 1.58
C GLY A 85 -10.07 -2.11 1.07
N HIS A 86 -9.19 -1.78 0.14
CA HIS A 86 -8.10 -2.66 -0.29
C HIS A 86 -6.80 -1.87 -0.26
N VAL A 87 -5.80 -2.38 0.45
CA VAL A 87 -4.44 -1.85 0.41
C VAL A 87 -3.67 -2.64 -0.63
N GLU A 88 -3.27 -1.98 -1.71
CA GLU A 88 -2.51 -2.60 -2.81
C GLU A 88 -1.02 -2.59 -2.48
N ASP A 89 -0.47 -1.41 -2.22
CA ASP A 89 0.92 -1.24 -1.84
C ASP A 89 1.01 -0.76 -0.39
N PHE A 90 2.00 -1.27 0.34
CA PHE A 90 2.33 -0.80 1.67
C PHE A 90 3.83 -0.88 1.87
N VAL A 91 4.49 0.26 1.91
CA VAL A 91 5.95 0.32 2.05
C VAL A 91 6.38 1.35 3.09
N ILE A 92 7.39 1.00 3.86
CA ILE A 92 8.14 1.91 4.72
C ILE A 92 9.60 1.80 4.30
N SER A 93 10.22 2.94 4.03
CA SER A 93 11.63 2.99 3.66
C SER A 93 12.49 2.25 4.70
N GLU A 94 13.49 1.51 4.26
CA GLU A 94 14.28 0.60 5.11
C GLU A 94 14.80 1.29 6.38
N LYS A 95 15.33 2.52 6.25
CA LYS A 95 15.90 3.30 7.35
C LYS A 95 14.89 3.69 8.45
N MET A 96 13.60 3.62 8.14
CA MET A 96 12.51 4.01 9.04
C MET A 96 11.72 2.82 9.59
N ARG A 97 12.08 1.61 9.21
CA ARG A 97 11.47 0.39 9.78
C ARG A 97 11.82 0.22 11.24
N GLY A 98 10.98 -0.48 11.97
CA GLY A 98 11.14 -0.69 13.42
C GLY A 98 10.85 0.54 14.29
N LYS A 99 10.63 1.72 13.69
CA LYS A 99 10.39 2.98 14.42
C LYS A 99 8.89 3.33 14.59
N GLY A 100 7.99 2.39 14.31
CA GLY A 100 6.55 2.57 14.48
C GLY A 100 5.85 3.29 13.33
N VAL A 101 6.56 3.70 12.28
CA VAL A 101 6.00 4.43 11.12
C VAL A 101 4.89 3.64 10.44
N GLY A 102 5.12 2.36 10.16
CA GLY A 102 4.12 1.48 9.53
C GLY A 102 2.86 1.35 10.38
N THR A 103 3.00 1.20 11.70
CA THR A 103 1.85 1.12 12.61
C THR A 103 1.04 2.43 12.62
N GLN A 104 1.70 3.58 12.61
CA GLN A 104 1.02 4.87 12.55
C GLN A 104 0.29 5.05 11.22
N LEU A 105 0.93 4.72 10.09
CA LEU A 105 0.33 4.77 8.77
C LEU A 105 -0.90 3.86 8.69
N PHE A 106 -0.79 2.62 9.13
CA PHE A 106 -1.89 1.66 9.12
C PHE A 106 -3.04 2.06 10.04
N ASN A 107 -2.74 2.63 11.22
CA ASN A 107 -3.75 3.17 12.13
C ASN A 107 -4.49 4.37 11.53
N THR A 108 -3.81 5.23 10.78
CA THR A 108 -4.47 6.33 10.05
C THR A 108 -5.44 5.80 9.00
N ILE A 109 -5.07 4.75 8.26
CA ILE A 109 -5.97 4.08 7.31
C ILE A 109 -7.18 3.48 8.05
N LYS A 110 -6.96 2.80 9.16
CA LYS A 110 -8.07 2.25 9.98
C LYS A 110 -9.00 3.35 10.49
N GLN A 111 -8.46 4.48 10.93
CA GLN A 111 -9.25 5.62 11.38
C GLN A 111 -10.08 6.21 10.24
N TYR A 112 -9.48 6.43 9.06
CA TYR A 112 -10.20 6.83 7.86
C TYR A 112 -11.35 5.87 7.53
N CYS A 113 -11.11 4.57 7.59
CA CYS A 113 -12.14 3.56 7.35
C CYS A 113 -13.31 3.67 8.34
N LYS A 114 -13.03 3.90 9.63
CA LYS A 114 -14.08 4.12 10.64
C LYS A 114 -14.93 5.35 10.31
N GLU A 115 -14.29 6.47 9.99
CA GLU A 115 -14.98 7.73 9.65
C GLU A 115 -15.84 7.61 8.38
N LYS A 116 -15.41 6.78 7.43
CA LYS A 116 -16.13 6.49 6.18
C LYS A 116 -17.05 5.28 6.25
N ASN A 117 -17.23 4.69 7.44
CA ASN A 117 -18.06 3.49 7.66
C ASN A 117 -17.63 2.29 6.79
N ILE A 118 -16.34 2.17 6.48
CA ILE A 118 -15.76 1.03 5.77
C ILE A 118 -15.51 -0.08 6.79
N LYS A 119 -16.15 -1.23 6.60
CA LYS A 119 -16.20 -2.30 7.60
C LYS A 119 -14.99 -3.23 7.56
N VAL A 120 -14.35 -3.37 6.40
CA VAL A 120 -13.29 -4.36 6.17
C VAL A 120 -12.20 -3.74 5.31
N ILE A 121 -10.95 -3.97 5.71
CA ILE A 121 -9.76 -3.74 4.89
C ILE A 121 -9.22 -5.11 4.49
N LYS A 122 -8.92 -5.31 3.21
CA LYS A 122 -8.18 -6.47 2.71
C LYS A 122 -6.87 -6.03 2.08
N LEU A 123 -5.91 -6.92 2.08
CA LEU A 123 -4.65 -6.80 1.38
C LEU A 123 -4.13 -8.18 1.03
N ASP A 124 -3.26 -8.23 0.06
CA ASP A 124 -2.54 -9.44 -0.32
C ASP A 124 -1.05 -9.27 0.02
N SER A 125 -0.40 -10.34 0.40
CA SER A 125 1.02 -10.33 0.73
C SER A 125 1.67 -11.62 0.23
N GLY A 126 2.82 -11.48 -0.42
CA GLY A 126 3.57 -12.63 -0.93
C GLY A 126 3.88 -13.64 0.17
N VAL A 127 3.79 -14.94 -0.16
CA VAL A 127 3.93 -16.04 0.82
C VAL A 127 5.26 -16.03 1.57
N ASP A 128 6.32 -15.49 0.96
CA ASP A 128 7.67 -15.42 1.55
C ASP A 128 7.92 -14.13 2.33
N LEU A 129 6.96 -13.20 2.35
CA LEU A 129 7.09 -11.92 3.05
C LEU A 129 6.71 -12.04 4.55
N THR A 130 7.40 -12.93 5.26
CA THR A 130 7.07 -13.30 6.65
C THR A 130 7.10 -12.13 7.64
N GLU A 131 7.97 -11.12 7.41
CA GLU A 131 8.00 -9.91 8.24
C GLU A 131 6.75 -9.04 8.05
N ALA A 132 6.25 -8.95 6.81
CA ALA A 132 5.00 -8.25 6.51
C ALA A 132 3.81 -8.99 7.17
N HIS A 133 3.79 -10.33 7.12
CA HIS A 133 2.75 -11.13 7.79
C HIS A 133 2.72 -10.85 9.29
N ARG A 134 3.87 -10.89 9.98
CA ARG A 134 3.98 -10.56 11.41
C ARG A 134 3.50 -9.13 11.70
N PHE A 135 3.83 -8.19 10.82
CA PHE A 135 3.36 -6.81 10.96
C PHE A 135 1.84 -6.73 10.88
N TYR A 136 1.21 -7.37 9.89
CA TYR A 136 -0.24 -7.35 9.73
C TYR A 136 -0.95 -8.04 10.90
N GLU A 137 -0.49 -9.20 11.33
CA GLU A 137 -1.02 -9.93 12.48
C GLU A 137 -0.93 -9.11 13.77
N LYS A 138 0.23 -8.49 14.03
CA LYS A 138 0.41 -7.58 15.17
C LYS A 138 -0.55 -6.38 15.14
N ASN A 139 -0.97 -5.95 13.97
CA ASN A 139 -1.94 -4.87 13.79
C ASN A 139 -3.40 -5.36 13.71
N GLY A 140 -3.67 -6.62 14.05
CA GLY A 140 -5.00 -7.21 14.14
C GLY A 140 -5.49 -7.87 12.86
N GLY A 141 -4.62 -8.03 11.86
CA GLY A 141 -4.91 -8.79 10.64
C GLY A 141 -5.05 -10.29 10.91
N LYS A 142 -5.84 -10.94 10.08
CA LYS A 142 -6.03 -12.41 10.12
C LYS A 142 -5.89 -12.94 8.70
N PHE A 143 -5.16 -14.04 8.55
CA PHE A 143 -5.15 -14.77 7.28
C PHE A 143 -6.51 -15.46 7.08
N THR A 144 -7.20 -15.14 6.00
CA THR A 144 -8.57 -15.59 5.74
C THR A 144 -8.78 -16.21 4.38
N GLU A 145 -7.93 -15.89 3.40
CA GLU A 145 -8.18 -16.24 2.01
C GLU A 145 -6.89 -16.64 1.30
N LYS A 146 -7.01 -17.50 0.27
CA LYS A 146 -5.95 -17.77 -0.70
C LYS A 146 -6.17 -16.89 -1.92
N MET A 147 -5.09 -16.29 -2.44
CA MET A 147 -5.11 -15.56 -3.70
C MET A 147 -4.63 -16.46 -4.83
N TYR A 148 -5.30 -16.40 -5.98
CA TYR A 148 -4.88 -17.05 -7.22
C TYR A 148 -4.54 -15.98 -8.24
N ARG A 149 -3.41 -16.15 -8.93
CA ARG A 149 -2.95 -15.26 -9.98
C ARG A 149 -3.07 -15.95 -11.34
N PHE A 150 -3.57 -15.24 -12.32
CA PHE A 150 -3.65 -15.67 -13.73
C PHE A 150 -2.90 -14.65 -14.58
N ASP A 151 -1.83 -15.06 -15.23
CA ASP A 151 -1.11 -14.20 -16.17
C ASP A 151 -1.79 -14.28 -17.55
N ILE A 152 -2.27 -13.15 -18.03
CA ILE A 152 -2.92 -13.05 -19.33
C ILE A 152 -1.86 -12.78 -20.39
N LYS A 153 -1.78 -13.65 -21.40
CA LYS A 153 -0.82 -13.54 -22.50
C LYS A 153 -1.41 -12.72 -23.65
#